data_e86c392cec15a7ced111738ca7ea6700
#
_entry.id   e86c392cec15a7ced111738ca7ea6700
#
_cell.length_a   1.000
_cell.length_b   1.000
_cell.length_c   1.000
_cell.angle_alpha   90.00
_cell.angle_beta   90.00
_cell.angle_gamma   90.00
#
_symmetry.space_group_name_H-M   'P 1'
#
loop_
_entity.id
_entity.type
_entity.pdbx_description
1 polymer ?
#
loop_
_entity_poly.entity_id
_entity_poly.type
_entity_poly.pdbx_seq_one_letter_code
_entity_poly.pdbx_strand_id
1 'polypeptide(L)'
;AFDLFGIKYTGTGYLSSALAMDKGMAKQLFIAGGIPTPQGISTKKENRKDSAKELGLKLPCVVKPCCGGSSIGVTIVRTEDEFKSALDEAFKWEDNLIIEEYVEGREFSVGVIDYKALPIIEIAPIQGFYDYKNKYKAGSAVETCPAELPEEITEQMQHYAERVAEVLGLNTY
;
A
#
# COMPACT_ATOMS: atom_id res chain seq x y z
N ALA A 1 17.11 6.98 14.00
CA ALA A 1 18.03 6.91 15.16
C ALA A 1 19.43 6.49 14.69
N PHE A 2 19.60 5.38 13.96
CA PHE A 2 20.92 4.87 13.56
C PHE A 2 21.74 5.85 12.72
N ASP A 3 21.11 6.50 11.72
CA ASP A 3 21.77 7.54 10.92
C ASP A 3 22.29 8.69 11.80
N LEU A 4 21.49 9.13 12.77
CA LEU A 4 21.85 10.24 13.68
C LEU A 4 23.09 9.90 14.53
N PHE A 5 23.26 8.63 14.91
CA PHE A 5 24.36 8.14 15.71
C PHE A 5 25.51 7.57 14.87
N GLY A 6 25.43 7.61 13.54
CA GLY A 6 26.43 7.02 12.65
C GLY A 6 26.58 5.49 12.73
N ILE A 7 25.54 4.81 13.20
CA ILE A 7 25.52 3.36 13.34
C ILE A 7 25.21 2.74 11.97
N LYS A 8 26.05 1.84 11.50
CA LYS A 8 25.81 1.08 10.26
C LYS A 8 24.72 0.06 10.48
N TYR A 9 23.79 -0.05 9.53
CA TYR A 9 22.69 -1.03 9.50
C TYR A 9 22.39 -1.43 8.06
N THR A 10 21.71 -2.56 7.89
CA THR A 10 21.15 -2.97 6.60
C THR A 10 19.77 -2.34 6.41
N GLY A 11 19.45 -1.96 5.18
CA GLY A 11 18.17 -1.34 4.83
C GLY A 11 18.32 0.09 4.33
N THR A 12 17.20 0.61 3.87
CA THR A 12 17.08 1.96 3.34
C THR A 12 17.21 3.03 4.42
N GLY A 13 17.78 4.19 4.08
CA GLY A 13 17.96 5.34 4.97
C GLY A 13 16.65 5.91 5.52
N TYR A 14 16.73 6.68 6.60
CA TYR A 14 15.57 7.12 7.39
C TYR A 14 14.52 7.90 6.59
N LEU A 15 14.94 8.78 5.69
CA LEU A 15 14.02 9.63 4.91
C LEU A 15 13.18 8.79 3.95
N SER A 16 13.84 7.95 3.16
CA SER A 16 13.16 7.07 2.20
C SER A 16 12.26 6.05 2.90
N SER A 17 12.71 5.51 4.03
CA SER A 17 11.88 4.63 4.87
C SER A 17 10.63 5.34 5.39
N ALA A 18 10.75 6.58 5.87
CA ALA A 18 9.61 7.36 6.33
C ALA A 18 8.62 7.67 5.21
N LEU A 19 9.11 8.06 4.02
CA LEU A 19 8.30 8.32 2.84
C LEU A 19 7.55 7.05 2.36
N ALA A 20 8.24 5.91 2.36
CA ALA A 20 7.64 4.64 1.97
C ALA A 20 6.58 4.15 2.97
N MET A 21 6.75 4.46 4.26
CA MET A 21 5.77 4.08 5.30
C MET A 21 4.51 4.93 5.28
N ASP A 22 4.58 6.17 4.81
CA ASP A 22 3.41 7.05 4.66
C ASP A 22 2.78 6.87 3.27
N LYS A 23 1.65 6.13 3.21
CA LYS A 23 0.95 5.83 1.96
C LYS A 23 0.47 7.09 1.22
N GLY A 24 0.11 8.15 1.97
CA GLY A 24 -0.30 9.42 1.38
C GLY A 24 0.86 10.11 0.67
N MET A 25 2.02 10.18 1.33
CA MET A 25 3.24 10.75 0.75
C MET A 25 3.78 9.88 -0.39
N ALA A 26 3.85 8.56 -0.21
CA ALA A 26 4.28 7.63 -1.24
C ALA A 26 3.44 7.77 -2.51
N LYS A 27 2.10 7.86 -2.38
CA LYS A 27 1.18 8.06 -3.50
C LYS A 27 1.49 9.35 -4.28
N GLN A 28 1.73 10.46 -3.59
CA GLN A 28 2.08 11.73 -4.25
C GLN A 28 3.37 11.62 -5.06
N LEU A 29 4.37 10.93 -4.50
CA LEU A 29 5.63 10.67 -5.18
C LEU A 29 5.44 9.74 -6.39
N PHE A 30 4.60 8.72 -6.28
CA PHE A 30 4.26 7.83 -7.40
C PHE A 30 3.59 8.60 -8.54
N ILE A 31 2.61 9.44 -8.23
CA ILE A 31 1.93 10.28 -9.23
C ILE A 31 2.94 11.21 -9.91
N ALA A 32 3.79 11.89 -9.14
CA ALA A 32 4.83 12.77 -9.67
C ALA A 32 5.87 12.01 -10.52
N GLY A 33 6.17 10.76 -10.16
CA GLY A 33 7.07 9.88 -10.91
C GLY A 33 6.44 9.14 -12.08
N GLY A 34 5.14 9.38 -12.38
CA GLY A 34 4.41 8.70 -13.47
C GLY A 34 4.15 7.21 -13.20
N ILE A 35 4.15 6.78 -11.94
CA ILE A 35 3.89 5.40 -11.54
C ILE A 35 2.39 5.22 -11.31
N PRO A 36 1.74 4.23 -11.92
CA PRO A 36 0.33 3.94 -11.72
C PRO A 36 0.03 3.65 -10.25
N THR A 37 -1.00 4.30 -9.73
CA THR A 37 -1.49 4.09 -8.37
C THR A 37 -3.00 4.33 -8.34
N PRO A 38 -3.77 3.63 -7.50
CA PRO A 38 -5.21 3.84 -7.39
C PRO A 38 -5.54 5.30 -7.14
N GLN A 39 -6.62 5.82 -7.72
CA GLN A 39 -7.07 7.17 -7.41
C GLN A 39 -7.52 7.26 -5.95
N GLY A 40 -7.21 8.37 -5.29
CA GLY A 40 -7.57 8.53 -3.90
C GLY A 40 -7.16 9.87 -3.32
N ILE A 41 -7.57 10.08 -2.08
CA ILE A 41 -7.31 11.32 -1.33
C ILE A 41 -6.78 10.98 0.05
N SER A 42 -5.95 11.87 0.58
CA SER A 42 -5.59 11.86 2.01
C SER A 42 -6.50 12.82 2.77
N THR A 43 -6.94 12.42 3.95
CA THR A 43 -7.75 13.26 4.84
C THR A 43 -7.23 13.19 6.27
N LYS A 44 -7.45 14.27 7.02
CA LYS A 44 -7.16 14.33 8.45
C LYS A 44 -8.45 14.28 9.24
N LYS A 45 -8.36 13.79 10.48
CA LYS A 45 -9.51 13.70 11.39
C LYS A 45 -10.24 15.04 11.57
N GLU A 46 -9.47 16.14 11.64
CA GLU A 46 -10.00 17.51 11.75
C GLU A 46 -10.79 17.97 10.51
N ASN A 47 -10.50 17.40 9.34
CA ASN A 47 -11.16 17.71 8.06
C ASN A 47 -12.09 16.58 7.59
N ARG A 48 -12.53 15.75 8.52
CA ARG A 48 -13.37 14.60 8.26
C ARG A 48 -14.68 14.99 7.56
N LYS A 49 -15.04 14.21 6.55
CA LYS A 49 -16.37 14.17 5.94
C LYS A 49 -16.88 12.74 5.98
N ASP A 50 -18.12 12.56 6.32
CA ASP A 50 -18.73 11.25 6.58
C ASP A 50 -19.40 10.62 5.35
N SER A 51 -19.15 11.15 4.15
CA SER A 51 -19.71 10.67 2.88
C SER A 51 -18.62 10.58 1.81
N ALA A 52 -18.52 9.43 1.15
CA ALA A 52 -17.64 9.24 0.02
C ALA A 52 -17.99 10.18 -1.14
N LYS A 53 -19.29 10.39 -1.36
CA LYS A 53 -19.81 11.30 -2.38
C LYS A 53 -19.38 12.75 -2.16
N GLU A 54 -19.38 13.25 -0.91
CA GLU A 54 -18.90 14.60 -0.58
C GLU A 54 -17.40 14.79 -0.84
N LEU A 55 -16.65 13.69 -0.81
CA LEU A 55 -15.23 13.65 -1.12
C LEU A 55 -14.95 13.43 -2.61
N GLY A 56 -16.00 13.27 -3.44
CA GLY A 56 -15.87 12.99 -4.87
C GLY A 56 -15.35 11.57 -5.18
N LEU A 57 -15.43 10.67 -4.21
CA LEU A 57 -14.97 9.29 -4.34
C LEU A 57 -16.06 8.38 -4.91
N LYS A 58 -15.66 7.38 -5.66
CA LYS A 58 -16.53 6.31 -6.14
C LYS A 58 -16.47 5.12 -5.19
N LEU A 59 -17.58 4.41 -5.10
CA LEU A 59 -17.64 3.11 -4.39
C LEU A 59 -17.53 1.95 -5.40
N PRO A 60 -16.93 0.82 -5.01
CA PRO A 60 -16.27 0.59 -3.72
C PRO A 60 -14.95 1.35 -3.57
N CYS A 61 -14.62 1.71 -2.32
CA CYS A 61 -13.35 2.33 -1.98
C CYS A 61 -12.71 1.65 -0.77
N VAL A 62 -11.45 1.97 -0.49
CA VAL A 62 -10.68 1.44 0.64
C VAL A 62 -10.30 2.58 1.56
N VAL A 63 -10.72 2.51 2.81
CA VAL A 63 -10.32 3.43 3.88
C VAL A 63 -9.20 2.77 4.68
N LYS A 64 -8.09 3.47 4.89
CA LYS A 64 -6.93 2.93 5.62
C LYS A 64 -6.07 4.02 6.29
N PRO A 65 -5.40 3.72 7.41
CA PRO A 65 -4.38 4.59 8.02
C PRO A 65 -3.21 4.84 7.04
N CYS A 66 -2.65 6.07 7.04
CA CYS A 66 -1.52 6.41 6.18
C CYS A 66 -0.26 5.63 6.54
N CYS A 67 0.08 5.55 7.85
CA CYS A 67 1.33 4.94 8.31
C CYS A 67 1.17 3.54 8.89
N GLY A 68 -0.05 3.03 8.99
CA GLY A 68 -0.32 1.68 9.49
C GLY A 68 0.17 0.57 8.54
N GLY A 69 0.33 -0.63 9.10
CA GLY A 69 0.73 -1.84 8.38
C GLY A 69 -0.23 -3.01 8.60
N SER A 70 0.06 -4.15 7.95
CA SER A 70 -0.62 -5.43 8.17
C SER A 70 -2.14 -5.41 8.05
N SER A 71 -2.68 -4.52 7.22
CA SER A 71 -4.13 -4.31 7.02
C SER A 71 -4.91 -3.91 8.29
N ILE A 72 -4.23 -3.43 9.33
CA ILE A 72 -4.88 -2.92 10.55
C ILE A 72 -5.58 -1.60 10.21
N GLY A 73 -6.86 -1.48 10.62
CA GLY A 73 -7.68 -0.31 10.32
C GLY A 73 -8.07 -0.15 8.84
N VAL A 74 -7.86 -1.18 8.02
CA VAL A 74 -8.24 -1.17 6.59
C VAL A 74 -9.66 -1.70 6.44
N THR A 75 -10.51 -0.96 5.75
CA THR A 75 -11.89 -1.36 5.45
C THR A 75 -12.19 -1.13 3.97
N ILE A 76 -12.73 -2.15 3.31
CA ILE A 76 -13.32 -2.03 1.97
C ILE A 76 -14.76 -1.58 2.16
N VAL A 77 -15.09 -0.39 1.67
CA VAL A 77 -16.41 0.25 1.77
C VAL A 77 -17.14 0.06 0.46
N ARG A 78 -18.31 -0.57 0.51
CA ARG A 78 -19.13 -0.86 -0.67
C ARG A 78 -20.36 0.02 -0.79
N THR A 79 -20.83 0.59 0.34
CA THR A 79 -22.00 1.44 0.42
C THR A 79 -21.71 2.71 1.21
N GLU A 80 -22.48 3.78 0.99
CA GLU A 80 -22.36 5.03 1.76
C GLU A 80 -22.61 4.84 3.25
N ASP A 81 -23.51 3.93 3.61
CA ASP A 81 -23.83 3.64 5.02
C ASP A 81 -22.64 3.05 5.80
N GLU A 82 -21.75 2.33 5.10
CA GLU A 82 -20.54 1.76 5.68
C GLU A 82 -19.44 2.80 5.86
N PHE A 83 -19.46 3.90 5.10
CA PHE A 83 -18.34 4.84 4.99
C PHE A 83 -17.99 5.49 6.33
N LYS A 84 -19.01 5.96 7.06
CA LYS A 84 -18.82 6.59 8.37
C LYS A 84 -18.18 5.61 9.36
N SER A 85 -18.68 4.37 9.43
CA SER A 85 -18.13 3.36 10.35
C SER A 85 -16.70 2.97 10.00
N ALA A 86 -16.35 2.92 8.71
CA ALA A 86 -14.98 2.67 8.25
C ALA A 86 -14.02 3.79 8.67
N LEU A 87 -14.45 5.05 8.58
CA LEU A 87 -13.67 6.18 9.11
C LEU A 87 -13.51 6.10 10.63
N ASP A 88 -14.61 5.79 11.37
CA ASP A 88 -14.56 5.64 12.83
C ASP A 88 -13.56 4.55 13.24
N GLU A 89 -13.50 3.46 12.51
CA GLU A 89 -12.54 2.38 12.76
C GLU A 89 -11.09 2.81 12.47
N ALA A 90 -10.84 3.38 11.28
CA ALA A 90 -9.50 3.78 10.86
C ALA A 90 -8.92 4.90 11.76
N PHE A 91 -9.74 5.87 12.19
CA PHE A 91 -9.34 6.95 13.11
C PHE A 91 -9.05 6.51 14.55
N LYS A 92 -9.28 5.25 14.91
CA LYS A 92 -8.78 4.70 16.18
C LYS A 92 -7.28 4.47 16.16
N TRP A 93 -6.72 4.31 14.95
CA TRP A 93 -5.33 3.93 14.74
C TRP A 93 -4.44 5.11 14.37
N GLU A 94 -4.98 6.07 13.59
CA GLU A 94 -4.21 7.22 13.11
C GLU A 94 -5.13 8.39 12.75
N ASP A 95 -4.64 9.62 12.94
CA ASP A 95 -5.38 10.83 12.56
C ASP A 95 -5.25 11.21 11.08
N ASN A 96 -4.36 10.55 10.33
CA ASN A 96 -4.18 10.71 8.89
C ASN A 96 -4.63 9.45 8.15
N LEU A 97 -5.62 9.58 7.29
CA LEU A 97 -6.12 8.47 6.50
C LEU A 97 -5.89 8.72 5.02
N ILE A 98 -5.78 7.62 4.28
CA ILE A 98 -5.90 7.61 2.83
C ILE A 98 -7.13 6.81 2.43
N ILE A 99 -7.91 7.33 1.48
CA ILE A 99 -9.10 6.71 0.94
C ILE A 99 -8.87 6.57 -0.56
N GLU A 100 -8.93 5.36 -1.07
CA GLU A 100 -8.59 5.04 -2.45
C GLU A 100 -9.70 4.24 -3.11
N GLU A 101 -9.80 4.31 -4.43
CA GLU A 101 -10.61 3.37 -5.20
C GLU A 101 -10.21 1.93 -4.88
N TYR A 102 -11.19 1.04 -4.80
CA TYR A 102 -10.94 -0.39 -4.69
C TYR A 102 -10.60 -0.96 -6.07
N VAL A 103 -9.42 -1.55 -6.18
CA VAL A 103 -8.98 -2.25 -7.40
C VAL A 103 -9.15 -3.74 -7.15
N GLU A 104 -10.02 -4.36 -7.93
CA GLU A 104 -10.22 -5.81 -7.92
C GLU A 104 -9.19 -6.50 -8.80
N GLY A 105 -8.60 -7.59 -8.33
CA GLY A 105 -7.61 -8.34 -9.10
C GLY A 105 -6.77 -9.28 -8.27
N ARG A 106 -5.76 -9.86 -8.92
CA ARG A 106 -4.73 -10.69 -8.28
C ARG A 106 -3.77 -9.81 -7.50
N GLU A 107 -3.28 -10.30 -6.36
CA GLU A 107 -2.31 -9.56 -5.54
C GLU A 107 -0.89 -10.11 -5.78
N PHE A 108 0.07 -9.20 -5.90
CA PHE A 108 1.47 -9.53 -6.14
C PHE A 108 2.39 -8.74 -5.22
N SER A 109 3.55 -9.31 -4.94
CA SER A 109 4.65 -8.64 -4.27
C SER A 109 5.91 -8.73 -5.14
N VAL A 110 6.62 -7.61 -5.26
CA VAL A 110 7.89 -7.54 -5.99
C VAL A 110 8.93 -6.95 -5.05
N GLY A 111 9.87 -7.78 -4.62
CA GLY A 111 11.03 -7.31 -3.86
C GLY A 111 12.01 -6.58 -4.77
N VAL A 112 12.70 -5.58 -4.23
CA VAL A 112 13.75 -4.84 -4.95
C VAL A 112 15.01 -4.80 -4.09
N ILE A 113 16.14 -5.13 -4.68
CA ILE A 113 17.46 -5.03 -4.04
C ILE A 113 18.37 -4.23 -4.96
N ASP A 114 19.01 -3.19 -4.43
CA ASP A 114 19.90 -2.31 -5.18
C ASP A 114 19.31 -1.86 -6.53
N TYR A 115 18.03 -1.40 -6.49
CA TYR A 115 17.25 -0.96 -7.66
C TYR A 115 17.00 -2.06 -8.70
N LYS A 116 17.13 -3.34 -8.33
CA LYS A 116 16.82 -4.47 -9.19
C LYS A 116 15.68 -5.29 -8.64
N ALA A 117 14.64 -5.45 -9.46
CA ALA A 117 13.48 -6.26 -9.11
C ALA A 117 13.82 -7.73 -9.03
N LEU A 118 13.32 -8.37 -8.00
CA LEU A 118 13.36 -9.82 -7.82
C LEU A 118 12.19 -10.48 -8.56
N PRO A 119 12.17 -11.83 -8.64
CA PRO A 119 11.01 -12.55 -9.16
C PRO A 119 9.73 -12.15 -8.44
N ILE A 120 8.66 -12.00 -9.21
CA ILE A 120 7.34 -11.61 -8.70
C ILE A 120 6.74 -12.76 -7.92
N ILE A 121 6.14 -12.45 -6.77
CA ILE A 121 5.40 -13.39 -5.94
C ILE A 121 3.92 -13.08 -6.08
N GLU A 122 3.11 -14.05 -6.50
CA GLU A 122 1.66 -13.96 -6.39
C GLU A 122 1.22 -14.37 -4.99
N ILE A 123 0.28 -13.62 -4.42
CA ILE A 123 -0.29 -13.88 -3.10
C ILE A 123 -1.79 -14.09 -3.29
N ALA A 124 -2.24 -15.34 -3.21
CA ALA A 124 -3.63 -15.73 -3.37
C ALA A 124 -4.25 -16.13 -2.02
N PRO A 125 -5.05 -15.26 -1.36
CA PRO A 125 -5.75 -15.64 -0.15
C PRO A 125 -6.76 -16.76 -0.46
N ILE A 126 -6.84 -17.78 0.40
CA ILE A 126 -7.77 -18.90 0.22
C ILE A 126 -9.22 -18.45 0.44
N GLN A 127 -9.43 -17.44 1.32
CA GLN A 127 -10.75 -16.89 1.60
C GLN A 127 -10.67 -15.38 1.83
N GLY A 128 -11.61 -14.61 1.27
CA GLY A 128 -11.72 -13.18 1.47
C GLY A 128 -10.60 -12.37 0.80
N PHE A 129 -10.19 -11.27 1.43
CA PHE A 129 -9.05 -10.48 0.98
C PHE A 129 -7.82 -10.70 1.90
N TYR A 130 -6.65 -10.25 1.50
CA TYR A 130 -5.39 -10.43 2.23
C TYR A 130 -5.33 -9.51 3.47
N ASP A 131 -6.20 -9.78 4.45
CA ASP A 131 -6.32 -9.08 5.72
C ASP A 131 -5.25 -9.53 6.73
N TYR A 132 -5.28 -8.94 7.93
CA TYR A 132 -4.38 -9.31 9.02
C TYR A 132 -4.38 -10.82 9.33
N LYS A 133 -5.57 -11.42 9.37
CA LYS A 133 -5.72 -12.85 9.68
C LYS A 133 -5.08 -13.72 8.59
N ASN A 134 -5.31 -13.38 7.32
CA ASN A 134 -4.77 -14.10 6.18
C ASN A 134 -3.25 -13.89 6.02
N LYS A 135 -2.69 -12.77 6.54
CA LYS A 135 -1.24 -12.53 6.53
C LYS A 135 -0.46 -13.38 7.52
N TYR A 136 -1.05 -13.69 8.68
CA TYR A 136 -0.31 -14.32 9.78
C TYR A 136 -0.77 -15.72 10.17
N LYS A 137 -1.88 -16.20 9.61
CA LYS A 137 -2.33 -17.57 9.82
C LYS A 137 -1.69 -18.49 8.78
N ALA A 138 -0.90 -19.45 9.21
CA ALA A 138 -0.29 -20.44 8.32
C ALA A 138 -1.35 -21.14 7.45
N GLY A 139 -1.10 -21.23 6.14
CA GLY A 139 -2.00 -21.86 5.20
C GLY A 139 -3.24 -21.02 4.83
N SER A 140 -3.27 -19.73 5.09
CA SER A 140 -4.37 -18.83 4.70
C SER A 140 -4.20 -18.19 3.33
N ALA A 141 -3.00 -18.21 2.78
CA ALA A 141 -2.70 -17.77 1.42
C ALA A 141 -1.80 -18.78 0.73
N VAL A 142 -1.89 -18.84 -0.58
CA VAL A 142 -0.97 -19.57 -1.45
C VAL A 142 -0.02 -18.54 -2.06
N GLU A 143 1.27 -18.74 -1.90
CA GLU A 143 2.32 -17.90 -2.47
C GLU A 143 3.00 -18.67 -3.60
N THR A 144 3.02 -18.10 -4.79
CA THR A 144 3.65 -18.68 -5.98
C THR A 144 4.79 -17.80 -6.44
N CYS A 145 6.02 -18.33 -6.49
CA CYS A 145 7.21 -17.62 -6.94
C CYS A 145 8.05 -18.51 -7.89
N PRO A 146 8.36 -18.06 -9.10
CA PRO A 146 7.84 -16.86 -9.74
C PRO A 146 6.34 -16.99 -10.04
N ALA A 147 5.65 -15.84 -10.06
CA ALA A 147 4.22 -15.80 -10.41
C ALA A 147 4.02 -16.21 -11.87
N GLU A 148 2.92 -16.91 -12.14
CA GLU A 148 2.53 -17.28 -13.50
C GLU A 148 1.87 -16.09 -14.22
N LEU A 149 2.68 -15.36 -15.00
CA LEU A 149 2.32 -14.15 -15.73
C LEU A 149 2.89 -14.18 -17.16
N PRO A 150 2.23 -13.53 -18.13
CA PRO A 150 2.83 -13.23 -19.42
C PRO A 150 4.14 -12.43 -19.24
N GLU A 151 5.13 -12.69 -20.10
CA GLU A 151 6.45 -12.05 -20.03
C GLU A 151 6.36 -10.53 -20.03
N GLU A 152 5.55 -9.95 -20.91
CA GLU A 152 5.32 -8.50 -21.01
C GLU A 152 4.79 -7.89 -19.69
N ILE A 153 3.87 -8.59 -19.00
CA ILE A 153 3.33 -8.14 -17.72
C ILE A 153 4.40 -8.26 -16.60
N THR A 154 5.18 -9.34 -16.63
CA THR A 154 6.29 -9.55 -15.70
C THR A 154 7.30 -8.40 -15.80
N GLU A 155 7.75 -8.09 -17.00
CA GLU A 155 8.70 -7.00 -17.26
C GLU A 155 8.12 -5.63 -16.83
N GLN A 156 6.86 -5.37 -17.15
CA GLN A 156 6.20 -4.12 -16.77
C GLN A 156 6.10 -3.97 -15.25
N MET A 157 5.71 -5.02 -14.53
CA MET A 157 5.61 -4.99 -13.06
C MET A 157 6.98 -4.82 -12.41
N GLN A 158 8.00 -5.51 -12.90
CA GLN A 158 9.37 -5.35 -12.42
C GLN A 158 9.90 -3.95 -12.67
N HIS A 159 9.65 -3.40 -13.87
CA HIS A 159 10.01 -2.02 -14.18
C HIS A 159 9.35 -1.02 -13.22
N TYR A 160 8.04 -1.16 -12.94
CA TYR A 160 7.39 -0.28 -11.98
C TYR A 160 7.96 -0.43 -10.57
N ALA A 161 8.31 -1.63 -10.14
CA ALA A 161 8.93 -1.84 -8.82
C ALA A 161 10.31 -1.16 -8.71
N GLU A 162 11.15 -1.25 -9.75
CA GLU A 162 12.42 -0.53 -9.83
C GLU A 162 12.20 1.00 -9.81
N ARG A 163 11.22 1.50 -10.57
CA ARG A 163 10.84 2.92 -10.57
C ARG A 163 10.33 3.40 -9.21
N VAL A 164 9.57 2.58 -8.48
CA VAL A 164 9.15 2.89 -7.11
C VAL A 164 10.36 3.07 -6.20
N ALA A 165 11.34 2.18 -6.28
CA ALA A 165 12.56 2.27 -5.48
C ALA A 165 13.35 3.55 -5.81
N GLU A 166 13.46 3.92 -7.08
CA GLU A 166 14.13 5.16 -7.51
C GLU A 166 13.40 6.41 -7.00
N VAL A 167 12.09 6.50 -7.19
CA VAL A 167 11.27 7.66 -6.82
C VAL A 167 11.25 7.90 -5.31
N LEU A 168 11.23 6.84 -4.52
CA LEU A 168 11.31 6.92 -3.06
C LEU A 168 12.76 7.03 -2.53
N GLY A 169 13.77 6.82 -3.39
CA GLY A 169 15.17 6.78 -3.00
C GLY A 169 15.51 5.60 -2.10
N LEU A 170 14.83 4.46 -2.32
CA LEU A 170 15.10 3.23 -1.59
C LEU A 170 16.40 2.63 -2.10
N ASN A 171 17.37 2.47 -1.22
CA ASN A 171 18.62 1.80 -1.49
C ASN A 171 18.73 0.55 -0.62
N THR A 172 19.45 -0.47 -1.08
CA THR A 172 19.59 -1.78 -0.46
C THR A 172 18.30 -2.62 -0.60
N TYR A 173 17.26 -2.35 0.16
CA TYR A 173 15.93 -2.97 0.03
C TYR A 173 14.87 -2.09 0.71
#